data_109401b5cc832ee17aecbccab0085a71
#
_entry.id   109401b5cc832ee17aecbccab0085a71
#
_cell.length_a   1.000
_cell.length_b   1.000
_cell.length_c   1.000
_cell.angle_alpha   90.00
_cell.angle_beta   90.00
_cell.angle_gamma   90.00
#
_symmetry.space_group_name_H-M   'P 1'
#
loop_
_entity.id
_entity.type
_entity.pdbx_description
1 polymer ?
#
loop_
_entity_poly.entity_id
_entity_poly.type
_entity_poly.pdbx_seq_one_letter_code
_entity_poly.pdbx_strand_id
1 'polypeptide(L)'
;MEAAICELTWHEARNFRKEGDLCLAFGSGKYKFEVVEGWFKPPKGWHFGWIPAVACDLQGRVFVYSRSEHPLVILDSDGNFIDEWGVGILKDAHGIWIDAEGNVYCTERNNHCVFKFNPKGKLVMTLGTPGKPAEREGEPFNAPTDTVTVKPNNGNAPIAALFVSDGYRNFRVHKFTPDGQLIKSWGRQGSGPGEFNLPHCVRVDRYNRVWVCDRENRRIQIFDLEGNYLTEWRNLLRPNSLFFDPHDDVVYIAELEHRVSIWTLDGELIASWGGGKPNERAGEFLGGPHGIWVDAHGNLYVSEVLVNGRIQKFVRV
;
A
#
# COMPACT_ATOMS: atom_id res chain seq x y z
N MET A 1 -45.93 12.12 6.89
CA MET A 1 -45.33 12.34 5.55
C MET A 1 -43.88 11.97 5.68
N GLU A 2 -43.63 10.69 5.46
CA GLU A 2 -42.27 10.12 5.47
C GLU A 2 -41.59 10.43 4.14
N ALA A 3 -40.41 11.03 4.20
CA ALA A 3 -39.58 11.23 3.04
C ALA A 3 -38.87 9.93 2.71
N ALA A 4 -39.26 9.29 1.61
CA ALA A 4 -38.55 8.15 1.06
C ALA A 4 -37.18 8.61 0.54
N ILE A 5 -36.12 8.15 1.19
CA ILE A 5 -34.76 8.26 0.68
C ILE A 5 -34.64 7.23 -0.44
N CYS A 6 -34.52 7.71 -1.68
CA CYS A 6 -34.29 6.90 -2.85
C CYS A 6 -32.83 6.45 -2.85
N GLU A 7 -32.56 5.22 -2.40
CA GLU A 7 -31.27 4.54 -2.63
C GLU A 7 -31.23 4.12 -4.11
N LEU A 8 -30.58 4.93 -4.93
CA LEU A 8 -30.20 4.52 -6.29
C LEU A 8 -29.13 3.42 -6.19
N THR A 9 -29.52 2.22 -6.60
CA THR A 9 -28.58 1.09 -6.68
C THR A 9 -27.56 1.33 -7.80
N TRP A 10 -26.36 0.81 -7.64
CA TRP A 10 -25.26 0.88 -8.64
C TRP A 10 -25.67 0.45 -10.07
N HIS A 11 -26.69 -0.38 -10.19
CA HIS A 11 -27.26 -0.79 -11.48
C HIS A 11 -27.97 0.36 -12.20
N GLU A 12 -28.56 1.31 -11.48
CA GLU A 12 -29.27 2.45 -12.06
C GLU A 12 -28.33 3.56 -12.52
N ALA A 13 -27.17 3.70 -11.87
CA ALA A 13 -26.13 4.65 -12.30
C ALA A 13 -25.51 4.29 -13.67
N ARG A 14 -25.55 3.03 -14.09
CA ARG A 14 -25.11 2.60 -15.45
C ARG A 14 -25.99 3.16 -16.58
N ASN A 15 -27.24 3.46 -16.32
CA ASN A 15 -28.20 3.90 -17.35
C ASN A 15 -28.11 5.39 -17.71
N PHE A 16 -27.25 6.17 -17.04
CA PHE A 16 -27.04 7.60 -17.37
C PHE A 16 -25.76 7.88 -18.20
N ARG A 17 -25.05 6.84 -18.64
CA ARG A 17 -23.91 7.04 -19.56
C ARG A 17 -24.42 7.36 -20.96
N LYS A 18 -23.89 8.43 -21.55
CA LYS A 18 -24.14 8.76 -22.96
C LYS A 18 -23.59 7.64 -23.86
N GLU A 19 -24.40 7.15 -24.80
CA GLU A 19 -23.91 6.27 -25.86
C GLU A 19 -22.75 6.96 -26.58
N GLY A 20 -21.54 6.39 -26.45
CA GLY A 20 -20.34 6.90 -27.12
C GLY A 20 -19.08 6.99 -26.23
N ASP A 21 -19.18 6.95 -24.90
CA ASP A 21 -18.01 6.90 -24.02
C ASP A 21 -17.44 5.47 -23.99
N LEU A 22 -16.37 5.26 -24.76
CA LEU A 22 -15.54 4.04 -24.67
C LEU A 22 -14.93 3.99 -23.28
N CYS A 23 -15.56 3.24 -22.39
CA CYS A 23 -14.98 2.95 -21.07
C CYS A 23 -13.73 2.09 -21.28
N LEU A 24 -12.57 2.67 -20.99
CA LEU A 24 -11.32 1.93 -21.08
C LEU A 24 -11.24 0.97 -19.89
N ALA A 25 -11.36 -0.31 -20.21
CA ALA A 25 -11.09 -1.38 -19.26
C ALA A 25 -9.59 -1.68 -19.25
N PHE A 26 -9.01 -1.72 -18.06
CA PHE A 26 -7.63 -2.12 -17.79
C PHE A 26 -7.60 -3.55 -17.27
N GLY A 27 -6.51 -4.29 -17.52
CA GLY A 27 -6.40 -5.66 -17.08
C GLY A 27 -6.96 -6.70 -18.05
N SER A 28 -7.20 -7.93 -17.59
CA SER A 28 -7.67 -9.04 -18.42
C SER A 28 -8.50 -10.08 -17.64
N GLY A 29 -9.28 -10.90 -18.34
CA GLY A 29 -10.10 -11.97 -17.75
C GLY A 29 -11.03 -11.43 -16.67
N LYS A 30 -11.06 -12.08 -15.50
CA LYS A 30 -11.84 -11.65 -14.33
C LYS A 30 -11.20 -10.47 -13.57
N TYR A 31 -9.99 -10.05 -13.94
CA TYR A 31 -9.28 -8.90 -13.38
C TYR A 31 -9.34 -7.71 -14.35
N LYS A 32 -10.55 -7.33 -14.73
CA LYS A 32 -10.83 -6.14 -15.52
C LYS A 32 -11.30 -5.01 -14.63
N PHE A 33 -10.85 -3.81 -14.93
CA PHE A 33 -11.07 -2.62 -14.11
C PHE A 33 -11.48 -1.44 -14.98
N GLU A 34 -12.38 -0.62 -14.46
CA GLU A 34 -12.71 0.69 -15.00
C GLU A 34 -12.22 1.76 -14.02
N VAL A 35 -11.51 2.77 -14.52
CA VAL A 35 -11.05 3.88 -13.68
C VAL A 35 -12.23 4.81 -13.35
N VAL A 36 -12.29 5.27 -12.09
CA VAL A 36 -13.27 6.27 -11.64
C VAL A 36 -12.64 7.66 -11.74
N GLU A 37 -12.92 8.37 -12.80
CA GLU A 37 -12.42 9.73 -13.00
C GLU A 37 -12.93 10.68 -11.91
N GLY A 38 -12.02 11.54 -11.40
CA GLY A 38 -12.37 12.52 -10.36
C GLY A 38 -12.80 11.89 -9.03
N TRP A 39 -12.43 10.65 -8.78
CA TRP A 39 -12.78 9.96 -7.54
C TRP A 39 -12.23 10.66 -6.29
N PHE A 40 -10.99 11.14 -6.30
CA PHE A 40 -10.36 11.82 -5.17
C PHE A 40 -10.93 13.23 -5.00
N LYS A 41 -11.71 13.45 -3.93
CA LYS A 41 -12.46 14.69 -3.65
C LYS A 41 -12.08 15.27 -2.28
N PRO A 42 -10.85 15.73 -2.09
CA PRO A 42 -10.46 16.39 -0.85
C PRO A 42 -11.14 17.75 -0.70
N PRO A 43 -11.13 18.34 0.51
CA PRO A 43 -11.63 19.70 0.72
C PRO A 43 -10.97 20.71 -0.23
N LYS A 44 -11.77 21.68 -0.68
CA LYS A 44 -11.31 22.71 -1.63
C LYS A 44 -10.15 23.52 -1.04
N GLY A 45 -9.10 23.69 -1.84
CA GLY A 45 -7.93 24.49 -1.46
C GLY A 45 -6.82 23.66 -0.78
N TRP A 46 -7.06 22.38 -0.51
CA TRP A 46 -6.01 21.49 -0.02
C TRP A 46 -5.05 21.11 -1.14
N HIS A 47 -3.76 21.09 -0.82
CA HIS A 47 -2.70 20.70 -1.73
C HIS A 47 -1.99 19.47 -1.17
N PHE A 48 -1.87 18.45 -2.01
CA PHE A 48 -1.16 17.23 -1.66
C PHE A 48 0.20 17.25 -2.37
N GLY A 49 1.24 16.97 -1.62
CA GLY A 49 2.54 16.60 -2.16
C GLY A 49 2.50 15.16 -2.66
N TRP A 50 3.59 14.47 -2.56
CA TRP A 50 3.63 13.04 -2.91
C TRP A 50 2.66 12.23 -2.06
N ILE A 51 1.92 11.33 -2.70
CA ILE A 51 1.03 10.36 -2.04
C ILE A 51 1.67 8.97 -2.15
N PRO A 52 2.60 8.61 -1.25
CA PRO A 52 3.30 7.34 -1.36
C PRO A 52 2.45 6.12 -1.00
N ALA A 53 1.35 6.28 -0.26
CA ALA A 53 0.61 5.12 0.19
C ALA A 53 -0.90 5.35 0.28
N VAL A 54 -1.65 4.27 0.11
CA VAL A 54 -3.09 4.18 0.26
C VAL A 54 -3.44 2.86 0.92
N ALA A 55 -4.48 2.86 1.76
CA ALA A 55 -5.05 1.65 2.36
C ALA A 55 -6.56 1.77 2.49
N CYS A 56 -7.26 0.64 2.56
CA CYS A 56 -8.69 0.61 2.87
C CYS A 56 -8.95 -0.27 4.09
N ASP A 57 -9.87 0.15 4.94
CA ASP A 57 -10.33 -0.68 6.03
C ASP A 57 -11.56 -1.53 5.65
N LEU A 58 -11.97 -2.39 6.56
CA LEU A 58 -13.12 -3.27 6.36
C LEU A 58 -14.47 -2.52 6.36
N GLN A 59 -14.51 -1.26 6.78
CA GLN A 59 -15.68 -0.38 6.73
C GLN A 59 -15.78 0.39 5.41
N GLY A 60 -14.83 0.20 4.49
CA GLY A 60 -14.77 0.85 3.19
C GLY A 60 -14.21 2.28 3.24
N ARG A 61 -13.62 2.71 4.38
CA ARG A 61 -12.88 3.97 4.43
C ARG A 61 -11.55 3.83 3.71
N VAL A 62 -11.17 4.86 2.97
CA VAL A 62 -9.91 4.91 2.22
C VAL A 62 -8.97 5.91 2.89
N PHE A 63 -7.80 5.44 3.26
CA PHE A 63 -6.76 6.22 3.92
C PHE A 63 -5.71 6.62 2.91
N VAL A 64 -5.57 7.92 2.69
CA VAL A 64 -4.60 8.51 1.76
C VAL A 64 -3.47 9.13 2.56
N TYR A 65 -2.28 8.55 2.46
CA TYR A 65 -1.11 8.96 3.23
C TYR A 65 -0.17 9.79 2.34
N SER A 66 0.04 11.05 2.72
CA SER A 66 0.71 12.05 1.88
C SER A 66 1.80 12.83 2.60
N ARG A 67 2.71 13.42 1.83
CA ARG A 67 3.73 14.36 2.31
C ARG A 67 3.24 15.79 2.17
N SER A 68 2.20 16.13 2.92
CA SER A 68 1.58 17.45 2.93
C SER A 68 1.25 17.89 4.37
N GLU A 69 0.67 19.07 4.51
CA GLU A 69 0.12 19.54 5.79
C GLU A 69 -1.09 18.69 6.25
N HIS A 70 -1.69 17.94 5.33
CA HIS A 70 -2.78 16.99 5.53
C HIS A 70 -2.26 15.54 5.39
N PRO A 71 -1.52 15.03 6.38
CA PRO A 71 -0.67 13.85 6.18
C PRO A 71 -1.45 12.55 6.00
N LEU A 72 -2.56 12.35 6.70
CA LEU A 72 -3.38 11.15 6.61
C LEU A 72 -4.85 11.52 6.49
N VAL A 73 -5.34 11.52 5.26
CA VAL A 73 -6.73 11.88 4.93
C VAL A 73 -7.57 10.62 4.81
N ILE A 74 -8.75 10.64 5.44
CA ILE A 74 -9.70 9.54 5.40
C ILE A 74 -10.88 9.95 4.52
N LEU A 75 -11.20 9.10 3.55
CA LEU A 75 -12.30 9.28 2.59
C LEU A 75 -13.30 8.14 2.71
N ASP A 76 -14.53 8.37 2.26
CA ASP A 76 -15.48 7.30 1.99
C ASP A 76 -15.13 6.55 0.68
N SER A 77 -15.88 5.51 0.37
CA SER A 77 -15.68 4.71 -0.85
C SER A 77 -15.91 5.51 -2.13
N ASP A 78 -16.62 6.63 -2.07
CA ASP A 78 -16.92 7.55 -3.19
C ASP A 78 -15.90 8.69 -3.31
N GLY A 79 -14.89 8.70 -2.43
CA GLY A 79 -13.80 9.66 -2.43
C GLY A 79 -14.09 10.97 -1.74
N ASN A 80 -15.19 11.07 -0.99
CA ASN A 80 -15.52 12.26 -0.22
C ASN A 80 -14.78 12.26 1.12
N PHE A 81 -14.38 13.44 1.58
CA PHE A 81 -13.67 13.64 2.83
C PHE A 81 -14.52 13.25 4.06
N ILE A 82 -13.94 12.46 4.96
CA ILE A 82 -14.53 12.07 6.25
C ILE A 82 -13.77 12.71 7.40
N ASP A 83 -12.43 12.52 7.45
CA ASP A 83 -11.62 12.88 8.61
C ASP A 83 -10.14 13.05 8.22
N GLU A 84 -9.35 13.58 9.14
CA GLU A 84 -7.91 13.77 9.00
C GLU A 84 -7.20 13.40 10.30
N TRP A 85 -6.13 12.59 10.20
CA TRP A 85 -5.33 12.18 11.36
C TRP A 85 -3.86 12.56 11.23
N GLY A 86 -3.18 12.61 12.38
CA GLY A 86 -1.73 12.71 12.43
C GLY A 86 -1.14 14.09 12.15
N VAL A 87 -1.96 15.15 12.07
CA VAL A 87 -1.47 16.53 11.92
C VAL A 87 -0.50 16.87 13.07
N GLY A 88 0.67 17.40 12.72
CA GLY A 88 1.75 17.70 13.68
C GLY A 88 2.57 16.50 14.15
N ILE A 89 2.11 15.25 13.88
CA ILE A 89 2.79 13.99 14.24
C ILE A 89 3.50 13.40 13.02
N LEU A 90 2.75 13.18 11.94
CA LEU A 90 3.23 12.60 10.70
C LEU A 90 3.94 13.67 9.86
N LYS A 91 5.13 13.35 9.31
CA LYS A 91 6.00 14.34 8.65
C LYS A 91 6.56 13.91 7.29
N ASP A 92 6.83 12.61 7.13
CA ASP A 92 7.44 12.09 5.88
C ASP A 92 6.84 10.73 5.53
N ALA A 93 5.59 10.77 5.09
CA ALA A 93 4.78 9.63 4.71
C ALA A 93 5.53 8.66 3.79
N HIS A 94 5.45 7.34 4.07
CA HIS A 94 6.00 6.33 3.16
C HIS A 94 5.09 5.12 3.00
N GLY A 95 5.01 4.20 3.96
CA GLY A 95 4.14 3.02 3.91
C GLY A 95 2.94 3.16 4.84
N ILE A 96 1.85 2.49 4.52
CA ILE A 96 0.67 2.36 5.37
C ILE A 96 0.18 0.91 5.42
N TRP A 97 -0.25 0.48 6.59
CA TRP A 97 -0.90 -0.81 6.78
C TRP A 97 -2.09 -0.68 7.73
N ILE A 98 -3.17 -1.39 7.45
CA ILE A 98 -4.32 -1.49 8.36
C ILE A 98 -4.45 -2.96 8.77
N ASP A 99 -4.44 -3.23 10.08
CA ASP A 99 -4.61 -4.58 10.58
C ASP A 99 -6.09 -4.98 10.66
N ALA A 100 -6.35 -6.24 10.96
CA ALA A 100 -7.70 -6.77 11.04
C ALA A 100 -8.52 -6.23 12.24
N GLU A 101 -7.89 -5.59 13.21
CA GLU A 101 -8.54 -4.84 14.30
C GLU A 101 -8.83 -3.39 13.91
N GLY A 102 -8.43 -2.96 12.69
CA GLY A 102 -8.59 -1.59 12.19
C GLY A 102 -7.56 -0.60 12.72
N ASN A 103 -6.45 -1.08 13.32
CA ASN A 103 -5.35 -0.19 13.67
C ASN A 103 -4.57 0.18 12.40
N VAL A 104 -4.16 1.45 12.32
CA VAL A 104 -3.44 2.01 11.18
C VAL A 104 -1.98 2.22 11.55
N TYR A 105 -1.08 1.61 10.79
CA TYR A 105 0.37 1.75 10.94
C TYR A 105 0.89 2.68 9.84
N CYS A 106 1.48 3.79 10.25
CA CYS A 106 2.06 4.81 9.38
C CYS A 106 3.58 4.75 9.46
N THR A 107 4.23 4.31 8.39
CA THR A 107 5.69 4.26 8.31
C THR A 107 6.23 5.60 7.83
N GLU A 108 7.12 6.18 8.62
CA GLU A 108 7.72 7.49 8.44
C GLU A 108 9.19 7.36 8.05
N ARG A 109 9.51 7.67 6.80
CA ARG A 109 10.84 7.42 6.22
C ARG A 109 11.96 8.20 6.92
N ASN A 110 12.02 9.51 6.74
CA ASN A 110 13.07 10.36 7.36
C ASN A 110 12.79 10.72 8.82
N ASN A 111 11.62 10.34 9.33
CA ASN A 111 11.30 10.42 10.76
C ASN A 111 11.75 9.15 11.51
N HIS A 112 12.25 8.14 10.80
CA HIS A 112 12.87 6.92 11.35
C HIS A 112 11.99 6.14 12.32
N CYS A 113 10.67 6.08 12.08
CA CYS A 113 9.74 5.43 12.99
C CYS A 113 8.51 4.87 12.28
N VAL A 114 7.74 4.07 13.01
CA VAL A 114 6.40 3.64 12.64
C VAL A 114 5.44 4.05 13.75
N PHE A 115 4.38 4.76 13.38
CA PHE A 115 3.31 5.13 14.29
C PHE A 115 2.12 4.17 14.14
N LYS A 116 1.53 3.72 15.24
CA LYS A 116 0.29 2.95 15.26
C LYS A 116 -0.83 3.81 15.84
N PHE A 117 -1.87 4.02 15.06
CA PHE A 117 -3.12 4.63 15.48
C PHE A 117 -4.19 3.55 15.70
N ASN A 118 -5.02 3.72 16.71
CA ASN A 118 -6.20 2.86 16.87
C ASN A 118 -7.30 3.24 15.85
N PRO A 119 -8.41 2.46 15.74
CA PRO A 119 -9.49 2.75 14.78
C PRO A 119 -10.21 4.10 14.97
N LYS A 120 -9.93 4.82 16.07
CA LYS A 120 -10.46 6.15 16.38
C LYS A 120 -9.44 7.27 16.14
N GLY A 121 -8.30 6.99 15.49
CA GLY A 121 -7.27 7.97 15.19
C GLY A 121 -6.37 8.36 16.38
N LYS A 122 -6.44 7.66 17.51
CA LYS A 122 -5.55 7.93 18.65
C LYS A 122 -4.23 7.19 18.46
N LEU A 123 -3.09 7.91 18.56
CA LEU A 123 -1.77 7.31 18.60
C LEU A 123 -1.64 6.41 19.85
N VAL A 124 -1.28 5.14 19.65
CA VAL A 124 -1.19 4.11 20.70
C VAL A 124 0.17 3.45 20.80
N MET A 125 1.01 3.54 19.76
CA MET A 125 2.37 2.98 19.79
C MET A 125 3.28 3.76 18.83
N THR A 126 4.55 3.85 19.18
CA THR A 126 5.62 4.34 18.33
C THR A 126 6.77 3.34 18.36
N LEU A 127 7.16 2.84 17.19
CA LEU A 127 8.40 2.05 17.01
C LEU A 127 9.49 2.96 16.48
N GLY A 128 10.70 2.85 17.01
CA GLY A 128 11.80 3.76 16.71
C GLY A 128 11.72 5.07 17.48
N THR A 129 12.63 6.00 17.20
CA THR A 129 12.67 7.31 17.85
C THR A 129 12.45 8.40 16.80
N PRO A 130 11.31 9.12 16.85
CA PRO A 130 11.01 10.14 15.85
C PRO A 130 12.13 11.14 15.66
N GLY A 131 12.56 11.33 14.41
CA GLY A 131 13.62 12.24 14.01
C GLY A 131 15.05 11.77 14.28
N LYS A 132 15.24 10.55 14.81
CA LYS A 132 16.57 10.00 15.10
C LYS A 132 16.76 8.64 14.45
N PRO A 133 17.72 8.48 13.52
CA PRO A 133 18.10 7.16 13.04
C PRO A 133 18.74 6.33 14.16
N ALA A 134 18.71 5.00 14.00
CA ALA A 134 19.44 4.10 14.91
C ALA A 134 20.94 4.45 14.93
N GLU A 135 21.54 4.33 16.08
CA GLU A 135 22.97 4.69 16.27
C GLU A 135 23.91 3.63 15.67
N ARG A 136 23.46 2.37 15.65
CA ARG A 136 24.25 1.26 15.16
C ARG A 136 23.70 0.71 13.86
N GLU A 137 24.60 0.34 12.97
CA GLU A 137 24.22 -0.36 11.73
C GLU A 137 23.44 -1.63 12.04
N GLY A 138 22.33 -1.83 11.31
CA GLY A 138 21.49 -3.00 11.46
C GLY A 138 20.42 -2.92 12.56
N GLU A 139 20.46 -1.91 13.43
CA GLU A 139 19.38 -1.64 14.37
C GLU A 139 18.23 -0.86 13.68
N PRO A 140 16.97 -1.05 14.10
CA PRO A 140 15.85 -0.26 13.59
C PRO A 140 15.82 1.12 14.26
N PHE A 141 15.57 2.21 13.50
CA PHE A 141 15.33 2.29 12.06
C PHE A 141 16.28 3.29 11.43
N ASN A 142 16.61 3.10 10.13
CA ASN A 142 17.30 4.13 9.37
C ASN A 142 16.63 4.32 8.00
N ALA A 143 15.56 5.09 7.96
CA ALA A 143 14.64 5.34 6.86
C ALA A 143 13.79 4.12 6.44
N PRO A 144 12.89 3.65 7.35
CA PRO A 144 11.96 2.55 7.08
C PRO A 144 10.99 2.88 5.94
N THR A 145 10.52 1.83 5.30
CA THR A 145 9.72 1.96 4.07
C THR A 145 8.29 1.47 4.23
N ASP A 146 8.07 0.34 4.91
CA ASP A 146 6.73 -0.24 5.02
C ASP A 146 6.59 -1.14 6.25
N THR A 147 5.33 -1.42 6.63
CA THR A 147 5.00 -2.26 7.80
C THR A 147 3.87 -3.20 7.45
N VAL A 148 3.89 -4.42 7.99
CA VAL A 148 2.79 -5.39 7.92
C VAL A 148 2.65 -6.14 9.24
N THR A 149 1.42 -6.50 9.62
CA THR A 149 1.13 -7.38 10.74
C THR A 149 0.81 -8.79 10.28
N VAL A 150 1.11 -9.78 11.12
CA VAL A 150 0.80 -11.18 10.86
C VAL A 150 -0.14 -11.71 11.92
N LYS A 151 -1.24 -12.33 11.47
CA LYS A 151 -2.10 -13.18 12.31
C LYS A 151 -1.84 -14.65 12.00
N PRO A 152 -1.83 -15.53 13.01
CA PRO A 152 -1.87 -16.98 12.74
C PRO A 152 -3.13 -17.36 11.98
N ASN A 153 -3.05 -18.39 11.13
CA ASN A 153 -4.13 -18.84 10.22
C ASN A 153 -5.42 -19.33 10.89
N ASN A 154 -5.54 -19.26 12.21
CA ASN A 154 -6.73 -19.70 12.98
C ASN A 154 -7.77 -18.59 13.22
N GLY A 155 -7.81 -17.56 12.37
CA GLY A 155 -8.86 -16.56 12.23
C GLY A 155 -9.09 -15.61 13.44
N ASN A 156 -9.17 -16.12 14.65
CA ASN A 156 -9.44 -15.36 15.87
C ASN A 156 -8.20 -15.12 16.75
N ALA A 157 -7.03 -15.61 16.36
CA ALA A 157 -5.81 -15.37 17.11
C ALA A 157 -5.40 -13.89 17.06
N PRO A 158 -4.77 -13.38 18.13
CA PRO A 158 -4.20 -12.03 18.12
C PRO A 158 -3.06 -11.93 17.10
N ILE A 159 -2.68 -10.69 16.75
CA ILE A 159 -1.48 -10.43 15.95
C ILE A 159 -0.28 -11.12 16.62
N ALA A 160 0.48 -11.88 15.85
CA ALA A 160 1.63 -12.64 16.34
C ALA A 160 2.96 -11.90 16.15
N ALA A 161 3.07 -11.08 15.12
CA ALA A 161 4.28 -10.33 14.80
C ALA A 161 3.98 -9.13 13.90
N LEU A 162 4.96 -8.19 13.86
CA LEU A 162 5.05 -7.14 12.86
C LEU A 162 6.34 -7.32 12.08
N PHE A 163 6.29 -7.04 10.77
CA PHE A 163 7.49 -6.90 9.94
C PHE A 163 7.58 -5.48 9.43
N VAL A 164 8.78 -4.94 9.45
CA VAL A 164 9.08 -3.60 8.92
C VAL A 164 10.26 -3.70 7.96
N SER A 165 10.07 -3.25 6.73
CA SER A 165 11.19 -3.04 5.80
C SER A 165 11.87 -1.70 6.12
N ASP A 166 13.20 -1.71 6.23
CA ASP A 166 14.03 -0.53 6.54
C ASP A 166 15.05 -0.34 5.40
N GLY A 167 14.54 0.26 4.32
CA GLY A 167 15.12 0.10 3.00
C GLY A 167 16.14 1.13 2.59
N TYR A 168 15.89 2.43 2.81
CA TYR A 168 16.69 3.47 2.17
C TYR A 168 18.15 3.57 2.66
N ARG A 169 18.41 3.20 3.92
CA ARG A 169 19.74 3.34 4.50
C ARG A 169 20.17 2.16 5.36
N ASN A 170 19.31 1.13 5.53
CA ASN A 170 19.61 0.00 6.40
C ASN A 170 19.59 -1.35 5.67
N PHE A 171 18.90 -1.47 4.52
CA PHE A 171 18.86 -2.68 3.68
C PHE A 171 18.40 -3.93 4.41
N ARG A 172 17.41 -3.79 5.33
CA ARG A 172 16.96 -4.86 6.24
C ARG A 172 15.45 -5.01 6.28
N VAL A 173 15.04 -6.14 6.79
CA VAL A 173 13.69 -6.37 7.32
C VAL A 173 13.83 -6.71 8.80
N HIS A 174 12.97 -6.10 9.62
CA HIS A 174 12.91 -6.31 11.06
C HIS A 174 11.61 -7.01 11.44
N LYS A 175 11.69 -8.01 12.33
CA LYS A 175 10.56 -8.70 12.95
C LYS A 175 10.43 -8.26 14.40
N PHE A 176 9.22 -7.85 14.78
CA PHE A 176 8.89 -7.41 16.14
C PHE A 176 7.75 -8.23 16.73
N THR A 177 7.69 -8.27 18.06
CA THR A 177 6.46 -8.65 18.78
C THR A 177 5.35 -7.63 18.55
N PRO A 178 4.07 -7.97 18.82
CA PRO A 178 2.95 -7.03 18.68
C PRO A 178 3.05 -5.77 19.55
N ASP A 179 3.77 -5.84 20.66
CA ASP A 179 4.07 -4.74 21.58
C ASP A 179 5.35 -3.96 21.24
N GLY A 180 6.03 -4.34 20.14
CA GLY A 180 7.12 -3.57 19.56
C GLY A 180 8.53 -3.95 20.01
N GLN A 181 8.73 -5.12 20.64
CA GLN A 181 10.06 -5.62 20.97
C GLN A 181 10.70 -6.27 19.75
N LEU A 182 11.94 -5.91 19.43
CA LEU A 182 12.68 -6.49 18.30
C LEU A 182 12.97 -7.98 18.58
N ILE A 183 12.54 -8.84 17.66
CA ILE A 183 12.81 -10.29 17.69
C ILE A 183 14.04 -10.60 16.84
N LYS A 184 14.07 -10.09 15.60
CA LYS A 184 15.09 -10.44 14.60
C LYS A 184 15.20 -9.37 13.53
N SER A 185 16.38 -9.25 12.96
CA SER A 185 16.64 -8.48 11.74
C SER A 185 17.41 -9.35 10.75
N TRP A 186 17.11 -9.20 9.45
CA TRP A 186 17.89 -9.88 8.41
C TRP A 186 18.04 -8.97 7.18
N GLY A 187 19.00 -9.29 6.35
CA GLY A 187 19.38 -8.54 5.17
C GLY A 187 20.65 -7.73 5.39
N ARG A 188 21.21 -7.29 4.30
CA ARG A 188 22.35 -6.38 4.15
C ARG A 188 22.34 -5.82 2.73
N GLN A 189 23.13 -4.81 2.46
CA GLN A 189 23.26 -4.29 1.11
C GLN A 189 23.87 -5.34 0.17
N GLY A 190 23.25 -5.54 -1.00
CA GLY A 190 23.73 -6.46 -2.02
C GLY A 190 22.66 -6.91 -2.99
N SER A 191 22.96 -7.96 -3.77
CA SER A 191 22.10 -8.51 -4.82
C SER A 191 21.93 -10.03 -4.76
N GLY A 192 22.57 -10.71 -3.83
CA GLY A 192 22.41 -12.15 -3.57
C GLY A 192 21.10 -12.47 -2.84
N PRO A 193 20.79 -13.76 -2.64
CA PRO A 193 19.68 -14.19 -1.81
C PRO A 193 19.79 -13.65 -0.38
N GLY A 194 18.71 -13.01 0.13
CA GLY A 194 18.68 -12.38 1.44
C GLY A 194 19.45 -11.06 1.54
N GLU A 195 20.08 -10.59 0.47
CA GLU A 195 20.65 -9.25 0.36
C GLU A 195 19.65 -8.32 -0.34
N PHE A 196 19.73 -7.01 -0.08
CA PHE A 196 18.80 -6.03 -0.63
C PHE A 196 19.50 -4.81 -1.22
N ASN A 197 18.88 -4.27 -2.27
CA ASN A 197 19.16 -2.92 -2.74
C ASN A 197 17.85 -2.11 -2.72
N LEU A 198 17.49 -1.70 -1.50
CA LEU A 198 16.27 -1.01 -1.15
C LEU A 198 15.04 -1.94 -1.00
N PRO A 199 14.92 -2.67 0.13
CA PRO A 199 13.67 -3.35 0.49
C PRO A 199 12.59 -2.29 0.76
N HIS A 200 11.64 -2.18 -0.18
CA HIS A 200 10.75 -1.03 -0.27
C HIS A 200 9.35 -1.30 0.28
N CYS A 201 8.88 -2.53 0.20
CA CYS A 201 7.60 -2.98 0.73
C CYS A 201 7.79 -4.37 1.36
N VAL A 202 7.04 -4.64 2.41
CA VAL A 202 6.94 -5.96 3.03
C VAL A 202 5.49 -6.35 3.20
N ARG A 203 5.09 -7.54 2.75
CA ARG A 203 3.76 -8.13 2.95
C ARG A 203 3.87 -9.59 3.31
N VAL A 204 2.82 -10.12 3.92
CA VAL A 204 2.73 -11.55 4.25
C VAL A 204 1.50 -12.14 3.58
N ASP A 205 1.70 -13.22 2.84
CA ASP A 205 0.60 -13.91 2.17
C ASP A 205 -0.14 -14.87 3.13
N ARG A 206 -1.26 -15.44 2.64
CA ARG A 206 -2.09 -16.39 3.40
C ARG A 206 -1.37 -17.71 3.72
N TYR A 207 -0.24 -17.98 3.10
CA TYR A 207 0.62 -19.14 3.33
C TYR A 207 1.76 -18.86 4.31
N ASN A 208 1.74 -17.70 4.99
CA ASN A 208 2.77 -17.24 5.92
C ASN A 208 4.15 -17.06 5.27
N ARG A 209 4.19 -16.64 4.01
CA ARG A 209 5.43 -16.25 3.33
C ARG A 209 5.58 -14.73 3.37
N VAL A 210 6.76 -14.26 3.72
CA VAL A 210 7.12 -12.83 3.76
C VAL A 210 7.66 -12.41 2.40
N TRP A 211 6.97 -11.51 1.73
CA TRP A 211 7.31 -10.98 0.41
C TRP A 211 7.91 -9.60 0.55
N VAL A 212 9.08 -9.39 -0.03
CA VAL A 212 9.83 -8.12 0.05
C VAL A 212 10.10 -7.59 -1.35
N CYS A 213 9.59 -6.41 -1.66
CA CYS A 213 9.94 -5.68 -2.87
C CYS A 213 11.38 -5.17 -2.75
N ASP A 214 12.33 -5.81 -3.38
CA ASP A 214 13.72 -5.39 -3.47
C ASP A 214 13.90 -4.51 -4.72
N ARG A 215 13.44 -3.25 -4.58
CA ARG A 215 13.10 -2.33 -5.68
C ARG A 215 14.23 -2.11 -6.65
N GLU A 216 15.41 -1.72 -6.17
CA GLU A 216 16.52 -1.38 -7.06
C GLU A 216 17.21 -2.62 -7.65
N ASN A 217 17.00 -3.81 -7.06
CA ASN A 217 17.37 -5.08 -7.66
C ASN A 217 16.29 -5.61 -8.64
N ARG A 218 15.17 -4.87 -8.84
CA ARG A 218 14.10 -5.19 -9.81
C ARG A 218 13.50 -6.59 -9.58
N ARG A 219 13.34 -6.96 -8.30
CA ARG A 219 12.85 -8.28 -7.88
C ARG A 219 11.95 -8.20 -6.64
N ILE A 220 11.23 -9.28 -6.41
CA ILE A 220 10.60 -9.59 -5.12
C ILE A 220 11.30 -10.81 -4.56
N GLN A 221 11.76 -10.76 -3.32
CA GLN A 221 12.26 -11.93 -2.60
C GLN A 221 11.19 -12.44 -1.63
N ILE A 222 11.12 -13.76 -1.49
CA ILE A 222 10.14 -14.45 -0.66
C ILE A 222 10.88 -15.25 0.42
N PHE A 223 10.45 -15.08 1.66
CA PHE A 223 11.03 -15.68 2.86
C PHE A 223 9.96 -16.42 3.66
N ASP A 224 10.38 -17.30 4.56
CA ASP A 224 9.50 -17.78 5.63
C ASP A 224 9.34 -16.71 6.75
N LEU A 225 8.51 -16.99 7.75
CA LEU A 225 8.31 -16.07 8.88
C LEU A 225 9.55 -15.87 9.76
N GLU A 226 10.55 -16.74 9.62
CA GLU A 226 11.84 -16.65 10.33
C GLU A 226 12.90 -15.91 9.51
N GLY A 227 12.54 -15.41 8.31
CA GLY A 227 13.43 -14.67 7.42
C GLY A 227 14.42 -15.55 6.67
N ASN A 228 14.16 -16.85 6.54
CA ASN A 228 14.95 -17.73 5.68
C ASN A 228 14.48 -17.56 4.24
N TYR A 229 15.42 -17.36 3.31
CA TYR A 229 15.14 -17.21 1.89
C TYR A 229 14.51 -18.47 1.30
N LEU A 230 13.41 -18.30 0.55
CA LEU A 230 12.71 -19.37 -0.15
C LEU A 230 12.92 -19.30 -1.66
N THR A 231 12.58 -18.14 -2.26
CA THR A 231 12.66 -17.92 -3.71
C THR A 231 12.61 -16.44 -4.04
N GLU A 232 12.68 -16.10 -5.34
CA GLU A 232 12.54 -14.73 -5.82
C GLU A 232 11.89 -14.66 -7.21
N TRP A 233 11.25 -13.53 -7.50
CA TRP A 233 10.78 -13.17 -8.83
C TRP A 233 11.59 -12.02 -9.38
N ARG A 234 12.03 -12.13 -10.62
CA ARG A 234 12.87 -11.15 -11.31
C ARG A 234 12.12 -10.47 -12.46
N ASN A 235 12.79 -9.50 -13.09
CA ASN A 235 12.30 -8.77 -14.27
C ASN A 235 11.06 -7.91 -14.03
N LEU A 236 10.93 -7.40 -12.81
CA LEU A 236 9.94 -6.40 -12.46
C LEU A 236 10.44 -4.97 -12.77
N LEU A 237 9.53 -4.04 -12.99
CA LEU A 237 9.85 -2.65 -13.31
C LEU A 237 9.98 -1.78 -12.04
N ARG A 238 10.97 -2.11 -11.17
CA ARG A 238 11.21 -1.47 -9.88
C ARG A 238 9.97 -1.57 -8.97
N PRO A 239 9.66 -2.76 -8.41
CA PRO A 239 8.48 -2.97 -7.59
C PRO A 239 8.52 -2.10 -6.33
N ASN A 240 7.54 -1.20 -6.17
CA ASN A 240 7.41 -0.32 -5.02
C ASN A 240 6.58 -0.94 -3.91
N SER A 241 5.42 -1.47 -4.26
CA SER A 241 4.47 -2.04 -3.32
C SER A 241 3.74 -3.22 -3.93
N LEU A 242 3.25 -4.10 -3.10
CA LEU A 242 2.40 -5.21 -3.50
C LEU A 242 1.23 -5.38 -2.52
N PHE A 243 0.14 -5.97 -3.01
CA PHE A 243 -1.02 -6.31 -2.20
C PHE A 243 -1.64 -7.62 -2.70
N PHE A 244 -2.00 -8.51 -1.78
CA PHE A 244 -2.65 -9.78 -2.13
C PHE A 244 -4.16 -9.58 -2.27
N ASP A 245 -4.75 -10.23 -3.28
CA ASP A 245 -6.19 -10.24 -3.43
C ASP A 245 -6.83 -10.91 -2.19
N PRO A 246 -7.88 -10.31 -1.59
CA PRO A 246 -8.52 -10.89 -0.42
C PRO A 246 -9.25 -12.22 -0.70
N HIS A 247 -9.58 -12.51 -1.95
CA HIS A 247 -10.39 -13.66 -2.36
C HIS A 247 -9.64 -14.70 -3.20
N ASP A 248 -8.66 -14.24 -3.99
CA ASP A 248 -7.94 -15.06 -4.97
C ASP A 248 -6.45 -15.21 -4.62
N ASP A 249 -5.80 -16.25 -5.16
CA ASP A 249 -4.35 -16.45 -5.06
C ASP A 249 -3.60 -15.63 -6.11
N VAL A 250 -3.76 -14.31 -6.03
CA VAL A 250 -3.06 -13.36 -6.89
C VAL A 250 -2.48 -12.20 -6.10
N VAL A 251 -1.47 -11.56 -6.68
CA VAL A 251 -0.82 -10.38 -6.14
C VAL A 251 -0.83 -9.25 -7.16
N TYR A 252 -1.16 -8.05 -6.69
CA TYR A 252 -1.10 -6.79 -7.42
C TYR A 252 0.21 -6.09 -7.08
N ILE A 253 0.94 -5.60 -8.08
CA ILE A 253 2.24 -4.95 -7.89
C ILE A 253 2.20 -3.56 -8.50
N ALA A 254 2.50 -2.55 -7.69
CA ALA A 254 2.79 -1.19 -8.14
C ALA A 254 4.28 -1.10 -8.49
N GLU A 255 4.57 -0.73 -9.73
CA GLU A 255 5.93 -0.66 -10.25
C GLU A 255 6.28 0.79 -10.62
N LEU A 256 7.39 1.28 -10.10
CA LEU A 256 7.79 2.71 -10.18
C LEU A 256 7.91 3.21 -11.63
N GLU A 257 8.21 2.32 -12.56
CA GLU A 257 8.33 2.66 -13.98
C GLU A 257 6.96 2.63 -14.69
N HIS A 258 5.98 3.33 -14.11
CA HIS A 258 4.65 3.61 -14.68
C HIS A 258 3.85 2.35 -15.07
N ARG A 259 3.90 1.29 -14.24
CA ARG A 259 3.15 0.05 -14.48
C ARG A 259 2.45 -0.46 -13.22
N VAL A 260 1.28 -1.04 -13.40
CA VAL A 260 0.64 -1.97 -12.47
C VAL A 260 0.55 -3.32 -13.12
N SER A 261 0.83 -4.37 -12.38
CA SER A 261 0.76 -5.76 -12.85
C SER A 261 0.06 -6.67 -11.83
N ILE A 262 -0.57 -7.72 -12.35
CA ILE A 262 -1.31 -8.73 -11.58
C ILE A 262 -0.73 -10.10 -11.93
N TRP A 263 -0.37 -10.86 -10.90
CA TRP A 263 0.32 -12.13 -11.05
C TRP A 263 -0.36 -13.22 -10.21
N THR A 264 -0.30 -14.47 -10.64
CA THR A 264 -0.58 -15.60 -9.75
C THR A 264 0.51 -15.69 -8.68
N LEU A 265 0.23 -16.36 -7.55
CA LEU A 265 1.26 -16.59 -6.51
C LEU A 265 2.36 -17.58 -6.94
N ASP A 266 2.23 -18.18 -8.11
CA ASP A 266 3.23 -19.05 -8.74
C ASP A 266 4.11 -18.29 -9.76
N GLY A 267 3.87 -16.98 -9.96
CA GLY A 267 4.69 -16.11 -10.78
C GLY A 267 4.27 -16.01 -12.25
N GLU A 268 3.03 -16.36 -12.60
CA GLU A 268 2.48 -16.15 -13.94
C GLU A 268 1.81 -14.79 -14.05
N LEU A 269 2.19 -14.00 -15.07
CA LEU A 269 1.57 -12.70 -15.35
C LEU A 269 0.16 -12.87 -15.89
N ILE A 270 -0.83 -12.32 -15.20
CA ILE A 270 -2.24 -12.33 -15.62
C ILE A 270 -2.57 -11.10 -16.45
N ALA A 271 -2.17 -9.93 -15.96
CA ALA A 271 -2.45 -8.64 -16.59
C ALA A 271 -1.42 -7.60 -16.20
N SER A 272 -1.23 -6.62 -17.07
CA SER A 272 -0.51 -5.38 -16.73
C SER A 272 -1.00 -4.23 -17.58
N TRP A 273 -0.91 -3.02 -17.05
CA TRP A 273 -1.15 -1.79 -17.80
C TRP A 273 -0.25 -0.67 -17.28
N GLY A 274 -0.21 0.42 -18.06
CA GLY A 274 0.82 1.42 -17.92
C GLY A 274 2.03 1.08 -18.82
N GLY A 275 2.54 2.05 -19.53
CA GLY A 275 3.44 1.81 -20.67
C GLY A 275 4.91 2.01 -20.40
N GLY A 276 5.38 2.08 -19.15
CA GLY A 276 6.77 2.40 -18.84
C GLY A 276 7.15 3.85 -19.16
N LYS A 277 6.18 4.71 -19.48
CA LYS A 277 6.32 6.14 -19.73
C LYS A 277 5.22 6.93 -19.04
N PRO A 278 5.50 8.18 -18.60
CA PRO A 278 4.49 9.04 -18.02
C PRO A 278 3.30 9.26 -18.96
N ASN A 279 2.08 9.15 -18.42
CA ASN A 279 0.84 9.40 -19.14
C ASN A 279 -0.21 9.96 -18.17
N GLU A 280 -0.76 11.15 -18.47
CA GLU A 280 -1.74 11.83 -17.60
C GLU A 280 -3.17 11.32 -17.72
N ARG A 281 -3.45 10.49 -18.74
CA ARG A 281 -4.79 9.93 -18.99
C ARG A 281 -5.26 9.16 -17.75
N ALA A 282 -6.56 9.26 -17.44
CA ALA A 282 -7.16 8.46 -16.40
C ALA A 282 -6.96 6.94 -16.67
N GLY A 283 -6.56 6.21 -15.62
CA GLY A 283 -6.20 4.79 -15.70
C GLY A 283 -4.75 4.53 -16.09
N GLU A 284 -4.04 5.48 -16.67
CA GLU A 284 -2.60 5.44 -16.92
C GLU A 284 -1.84 6.16 -15.79
N PHE A 285 -0.51 6.12 -15.80
CA PHE A 285 0.32 6.63 -14.70
C PHE A 285 1.21 7.79 -15.16
N LEU A 286 0.97 8.98 -14.60
CA LEU A 286 1.81 10.16 -14.83
C LEU A 286 3.06 10.12 -13.95
N GLY A 287 2.91 9.72 -12.68
CA GLY A 287 3.99 9.44 -11.75
C GLY A 287 4.31 7.96 -11.64
N GLY A 288 5.23 7.62 -10.76
CA GLY A 288 5.48 6.22 -10.44
C GLY A 288 4.38 5.67 -9.52
N PRO A 289 3.65 4.60 -9.89
CA PRO A 289 2.82 3.84 -8.98
C PRO A 289 3.63 3.45 -7.75
N HIS A 290 3.14 3.82 -6.56
CA HIS A 290 3.91 3.66 -5.33
C HIS A 290 3.15 2.87 -4.26
N GLY A 291 1.96 3.30 -3.87
CA GLY A 291 1.06 2.54 -3.02
C GLY A 291 0.01 1.80 -3.83
N ILE A 292 -0.36 0.61 -3.38
CA ILE A 292 -1.39 -0.22 -4.00
C ILE A 292 -2.20 -0.93 -2.92
N TRP A 293 -3.52 -0.98 -3.10
CA TRP A 293 -4.45 -1.68 -2.19
C TRP A 293 -5.66 -2.21 -2.93
N VAL A 294 -6.15 -3.37 -2.52
CA VAL A 294 -7.41 -3.94 -3.01
C VAL A 294 -8.40 -4.00 -1.86
N ASP A 295 -9.58 -3.42 -2.01
CA ASP A 295 -10.62 -3.47 -0.98
C ASP A 295 -11.37 -4.81 -0.96
N ALA A 296 -12.27 -4.98 0.02
CA ALA A 296 -13.06 -6.20 0.18
C ALA A 296 -14.01 -6.51 -1.00
N HIS A 297 -14.25 -5.53 -1.87
CA HIS A 297 -15.07 -5.68 -3.09
C HIS A 297 -14.22 -5.96 -4.34
N GLY A 298 -12.89 -6.02 -4.20
CA GLY A 298 -11.96 -6.22 -5.30
C GLY A 298 -11.64 -4.95 -6.08
N ASN A 299 -12.05 -3.75 -5.60
CA ASN A 299 -11.64 -2.50 -6.22
C ASN A 299 -10.18 -2.18 -5.89
N LEU A 300 -9.47 -1.64 -6.86
CA LEU A 300 -8.06 -1.35 -6.76
C LEU A 300 -7.84 0.14 -6.57
N TYR A 301 -6.96 0.49 -5.65
CA TYR A 301 -6.50 1.85 -5.40
C TYR A 301 -4.99 1.93 -5.65
N VAL A 302 -4.57 2.92 -6.44
CA VAL A 302 -3.16 3.15 -6.77
C VAL A 302 -2.80 4.60 -6.51
N SER A 303 -1.81 4.83 -5.66
CA SER A 303 -1.23 6.16 -5.43
C SER A 303 0.08 6.34 -6.19
N GLU A 304 0.35 7.57 -6.59
CA GLU A 304 1.51 7.93 -7.41
C GLU A 304 2.41 8.95 -6.71
N VAL A 305 3.72 8.77 -6.85
CA VAL A 305 4.68 9.78 -6.38
C VAL A 305 4.88 10.86 -7.43
N LEU A 306 4.14 11.94 -7.27
CA LEU A 306 4.18 13.18 -8.05
C LEU A 306 4.21 14.38 -7.12
N VAL A 307 4.71 15.51 -7.60
CA VAL A 307 4.73 16.77 -6.83
C VAL A 307 3.33 17.21 -6.40
N ASN A 308 2.32 17.02 -7.25
CA ASN A 308 0.93 17.39 -6.97
C ASN A 308 0.07 16.23 -6.44
N GLY A 309 0.66 15.09 -6.16
CA GLY A 309 0.00 13.89 -5.66
C GLY A 309 -1.14 13.39 -6.57
N ARG A 310 -1.19 12.12 -6.83
CA ARG A 310 -2.29 11.50 -7.58
C ARG A 310 -2.65 10.17 -6.93
N ILE A 311 -3.95 9.92 -6.86
CA ILE A 311 -4.50 8.63 -6.47
C ILE A 311 -5.66 8.28 -7.39
N GLN A 312 -5.74 7.05 -7.82
CA GLN A 312 -6.78 6.55 -8.70
C GLN A 312 -7.49 5.35 -8.08
N LYS A 313 -8.81 5.30 -8.24
CA LYS A 313 -9.65 4.15 -7.94
C LYS A 313 -10.02 3.45 -9.24
N PHE A 314 -9.90 2.14 -9.23
CA PHE A 314 -10.30 1.26 -10.32
C PHE A 314 -11.36 0.30 -9.80
N VAL A 315 -12.54 0.32 -10.38
CA VAL A 315 -13.64 -0.58 -10.01
C VAL A 315 -13.53 -1.86 -10.84
N ARG A 316 -13.62 -3.00 -10.18
CA ARG A 316 -13.61 -4.31 -10.83
C ARG A 316 -14.93 -4.55 -11.59
N VAL A 317 -14.87 -4.99 -12.85
CA VAL A 317 -16.02 -5.19 -13.75
C VAL A 317 -16.07 -6.60 -14.33
#